data_7b841dc57de0ee897ca5fdf50f495e32
#
_entry.id   7b841dc57de0ee897ca5fdf50f495e32
#
_cell.length_a   1.000
_cell.length_b   1.000
_cell.length_c   1.000
_cell.angle_alpha   90.00
_cell.angle_beta   90.00
_cell.angle_gamma   90.00
#
_symmetry.space_group_name_H-M   'P 1'
#
loop_
_entity.id
_entity.type
_entity.pdbx_description
1 polymer ?
#
loop_
_entity_poly.entity_id
_entity_poly.type
_entity_poly.pdbx_seq_one_letter_code
_entity_poly.pdbx_strand_id
1 'polypeptide(L)'
;AILDVVYNHTAKVDIFEDLEPNYYHFMDADGTPRTSFGGGRLGTTHHMTKRLLVDSIKYLVDTYKVDGFRFDMMGDHDAASVEEAYKAARTLNPNLIMLGEGWRTYAGDENMPTKAADQDWMKKTDTVAVFSDDIRNNLKSGYPNEGQPAFITGGKRDINTIFKNLIAQPTNFEADSPGDVIQYIAAHDNLTLFDRS
;
A
#
# COMPACT_ATOMS: atom_id res chain seq x y z
N ALA A 1 -16.43 -2.43 -9.14
CA ALA A 1 -16.09 -2.58 -7.72
C ALA A 1 -14.57 -2.64 -7.54
N ILE A 2 -14.02 -1.91 -6.55
CA ILE A 2 -12.62 -2.03 -6.13
C ILE A 2 -12.60 -2.90 -4.88
N LEU A 3 -11.85 -4.00 -4.94
CA LEU A 3 -11.74 -4.94 -3.84
C LEU A 3 -10.60 -4.54 -2.92
N ASP A 4 -10.87 -4.48 -1.62
CA ASP A 4 -9.87 -4.26 -0.59
C ASP A 4 -9.19 -5.60 -0.24
N VAL A 5 -7.87 -5.69 -0.42
CA VAL A 5 -7.12 -6.96 -0.29
C VAL A 5 -5.96 -6.83 0.67
N VAL A 6 -5.74 -7.89 1.45
CA VAL A 6 -4.66 -8.00 2.43
C VAL A 6 -3.72 -9.13 1.99
N TYR A 7 -2.61 -8.77 1.34
CA TYR A 7 -1.54 -9.70 0.95
C TYR A 7 -0.23 -9.46 1.70
N ASN A 8 -0.17 -8.43 2.54
CA ASN A 8 1.03 -8.06 3.27
C ASN A 8 1.36 -9.01 4.42
N HIS A 9 0.35 -9.62 5.04
CA HIS A 9 0.57 -10.57 6.13
C HIS A 9 -0.51 -11.66 6.18
N THR A 10 -0.17 -12.76 6.84
CA THR A 10 -1.10 -13.84 7.19
C THR A 10 -1.66 -13.63 8.60
N ALA A 11 -2.80 -14.24 8.91
CA ALA A 11 -3.38 -14.17 10.25
C ALA A 11 -2.47 -14.83 11.31
N LYS A 12 -1.68 -15.83 10.91
CA LYS A 12 -0.70 -16.53 11.74
C LYS A 12 0.50 -16.95 10.88
N VAL A 13 1.66 -17.06 11.51
CA VAL A 13 2.88 -17.51 10.84
C VAL A 13 2.76 -18.98 10.39
N ASP A 14 2.19 -19.84 11.22
CA ASP A 14 2.08 -21.27 10.99
C ASP A 14 1.29 -21.64 9.71
N ILE A 15 0.39 -20.80 9.22
CA ILE A 15 -0.40 -21.05 7.99
C ILE A 15 0.48 -21.50 6.82
N PHE A 16 1.63 -20.85 6.61
CA PHE A 16 2.55 -21.19 5.54
C PHE A 16 3.81 -21.90 6.02
N GLU A 17 4.24 -21.70 7.27
CA GLU A 17 5.41 -22.40 7.80
C GLU A 17 5.16 -23.90 7.97
N ASP A 18 3.91 -24.31 8.25
CA ASP A 18 3.53 -25.73 8.27
C ASP A 18 3.47 -26.36 6.87
N LEU A 19 3.32 -25.54 5.82
CA LEU A 19 3.31 -26.00 4.44
C LEU A 19 4.74 -26.14 3.87
N GLU A 20 5.54 -25.11 4.01
CA GLU A 20 6.94 -25.07 3.57
C GLU A 20 7.72 -24.12 4.50
N PRO A 21 8.45 -24.64 5.48
CA PRO A 21 9.20 -23.83 6.42
C PRO A 21 10.21 -22.89 5.74
N ASN A 22 10.29 -21.67 6.25
CA ASN A 22 11.27 -20.65 5.82
C ASN A 22 11.16 -20.25 4.34
N TYR A 23 9.96 -20.32 3.75
CA TYR A 23 9.83 -20.00 2.32
C TYR A 23 8.85 -18.85 2.01
N TYR A 24 7.61 -18.92 2.53
CA TYR A 24 6.56 -17.98 2.10
C TYR A 24 6.60 -16.62 2.76
N HIS A 25 7.29 -16.50 3.90
CA HIS A 25 7.48 -15.23 4.59
C HIS A 25 8.86 -14.63 4.28
N PHE A 26 8.98 -13.31 4.43
CA PHE A 26 10.28 -12.69 4.57
C PHE A 26 10.97 -13.18 5.83
N MET A 27 12.29 -13.32 5.77
CA MET A 27 13.09 -13.95 6.82
C MET A 27 14.22 -13.04 7.33
N ASP A 28 14.52 -13.17 8.61
CA ASP A 28 15.78 -12.75 9.18
C ASP A 28 16.90 -13.75 8.80
N ALA A 29 18.16 -13.35 8.95
CA ALA A 29 19.31 -14.18 8.55
C ALA A 29 19.39 -15.53 9.27
N ASP A 30 18.80 -15.65 10.46
CA ASP A 30 18.72 -16.89 11.23
C ASP A 30 17.57 -17.82 10.83
N GLY A 31 16.77 -17.43 9.81
CA GLY A 31 15.60 -18.17 9.35
C GLY A 31 14.33 -17.90 10.17
N THR A 32 14.33 -16.89 11.04
CA THR A 32 13.11 -16.48 11.74
C THR A 32 12.17 -15.72 10.80
N PRO A 33 10.91 -16.13 10.64
CA PRO A 33 9.95 -15.40 9.82
C PRO A 33 9.69 -13.99 10.37
N ARG A 34 9.75 -12.99 9.51
CA ARG A 34 9.36 -11.62 9.84
C ARG A 34 7.86 -11.52 10.00
N THR A 35 7.42 -10.70 10.93
CA THR A 35 6.01 -10.53 11.24
C THR A 35 5.52 -9.12 10.95
N SER A 36 4.20 -9.00 10.70
CA SER A 36 3.47 -7.76 10.57
C SER A 36 2.09 -7.96 11.19
N PHE A 37 1.68 -7.08 12.09
CA PHE A 37 0.38 -7.16 12.79
C PHE A 37 0.10 -8.52 13.46
N GLY A 38 1.13 -9.19 13.96
CA GLY A 38 1.03 -10.49 14.64
C GLY A 38 1.02 -11.71 13.74
N GLY A 39 0.97 -11.54 12.42
CA GLY A 39 1.08 -12.62 11.43
C GLY A 39 2.40 -12.61 10.68
N GLY A 40 2.60 -13.58 9.79
CA GLY A 40 3.79 -13.65 8.95
C GLY A 40 3.75 -12.64 7.82
N ARG A 41 4.83 -11.90 7.61
CA ARG A 41 4.99 -10.95 6.50
C ARG A 41 5.27 -11.71 5.21
N LEU A 42 4.32 -11.71 4.27
CA LEU A 42 4.44 -12.46 3.01
C LEU A 42 5.62 -11.97 2.16
N GLY A 43 6.51 -12.90 1.84
CA GLY A 43 7.76 -12.66 1.11
C GLY A 43 7.55 -12.61 -0.40
N THR A 44 6.99 -11.52 -0.93
CA THR A 44 6.58 -11.39 -2.33
C THR A 44 7.75 -11.42 -3.33
N THR A 45 8.99 -11.25 -2.89
CA THR A 45 10.18 -11.49 -3.72
C THR A 45 10.44 -12.98 -3.99
N HIS A 46 9.87 -13.89 -3.19
CA HIS A 46 10.00 -15.33 -3.38
C HIS A 46 9.06 -15.81 -4.49
N HIS A 47 9.54 -16.68 -5.34
CA HIS A 47 8.85 -17.08 -6.57
C HIS A 47 7.41 -17.55 -6.34
N MET A 48 7.19 -18.51 -5.43
CA MET A 48 5.86 -19.07 -5.21
C MET A 48 4.93 -18.12 -4.44
N THR A 49 5.48 -17.28 -3.56
CA THR A 49 4.69 -16.24 -2.88
C THR A 49 4.21 -15.19 -3.89
N LYS A 50 5.09 -14.72 -4.78
CA LYS A 50 4.72 -13.84 -5.88
C LYS A 50 3.67 -14.48 -6.78
N ARG A 51 3.85 -15.75 -7.16
CA ARG A 51 2.88 -16.50 -7.95
C ARG A 51 1.52 -16.56 -7.25
N LEU A 52 1.49 -16.83 -5.94
CA LEU A 52 0.25 -16.81 -5.16
C LEU A 52 -0.46 -15.47 -5.27
N LEU A 53 0.27 -14.35 -5.12
CA LEU A 53 -0.27 -13.00 -5.28
C LEU A 53 -0.86 -12.80 -6.69
N VAL A 54 -0.07 -13.05 -7.72
CA VAL A 54 -0.47 -12.81 -9.11
C VAL A 54 -1.65 -13.70 -9.54
N ASP A 55 -1.61 -14.99 -9.22
CA ASP A 55 -2.68 -15.92 -9.56
C ASP A 55 -3.98 -15.60 -8.81
N SER A 56 -3.89 -15.18 -7.54
CA SER A 56 -5.06 -14.73 -6.76
C SER A 56 -5.70 -13.47 -7.37
N ILE A 57 -4.91 -12.47 -7.73
CA ILE A 57 -5.41 -11.26 -8.40
C ILE A 57 -6.10 -11.61 -9.74
N LYS A 58 -5.48 -12.44 -10.56
CA LYS A 58 -6.08 -12.90 -11.81
C LYS A 58 -7.40 -13.64 -11.59
N TYR A 59 -7.44 -14.53 -10.61
CA TYR A 59 -8.65 -15.28 -10.27
C TYR A 59 -9.82 -14.35 -9.88
N LEU A 60 -9.54 -13.34 -9.06
CA LEU A 60 -10.55 -12.38 -8.62
C LEU A 60 -11.09 -11.54 -9.80
N VAL A 61 -10.21 -11.10 -10.69
CA VAL A 61 -10.64 -10.38 -11.91
C VAL A 61 -11.44 -11.29 -12.83
N ASP A 62 -10.97 -12.49 -13.10
CA ASP A 62 -11.62 -13.40 -14.05
C ASP A 62 -12.95 -13.95 -13.53
N THR A 63 -13.00 -14.35 -12.27
CA THR A 63 -14.18 -14.98 -11.67
C THR A 63 -15.22 -13.97 -11.23
N TYR A 64 -14.81 -12.93 -10.51
CA TYR A 64 -15.74 -11.97 -9.91
C TYR A 64 -15.87 -10.66 -10.68
N LYS A 65 -15.10 -10.48 -11.75
CA LYS A 65 -15.14 -9.30 -12.64
C LYS A 65 -14.97 -7.98 -11.88
N VAL A 66 -14.09 -7.97 -10.89
CA VAL A 66 -13.77 -6.74 -10.14
C VAL A 66 -13.07 -5.73 -11.04
N ASP A 67 -13.27 -4.44 -10.77
CA ASP A 67 -12.73 -3.33 -11.56
C ASP A 67 -11.39 -2.83 -11.03
N GLY A 68 -10.97 -3.30 -9.86
CA GLY A 68 -9.70 -2.88 -9.28
C GLY A 68 -9.44 -3.45 -7.90
N PHE A 69 -8.29 -3.03 -7.36
CA PHE A 69 -7.81 -3.46 -6.04
C PHE A 69 -7.27 -2.27 -5.24
N ARG A 70 -7.57 -2.27 -3.95
CA ARG A 70 -6.88 -1.47 -2.94
C ARG A 70 -6.05 -2.42 -2.08
N PHE A 71 -4.74 -2.25 -2.11
CA PHE A 71 -3.82 -3.05 -1.30
C PHE A 71 -3.66 -2.45 0.10
N ASP A 72 -4.07 -3.19 1.11
CA ASP A 72 -3.69 -2.94 2.48
C ASP A 72 -2.15 -3.02 2.59
N MET A 73 -1.54 -2.05 3.28
CA MET A 73 -0.09 -2.00 3.48
C MET A 73 0.72 -2.36 2.22
N MET A 74 0.39 -1.76 1.07
CA MET A 74 1.09 -2.03 -0.19
C MET A 74 2.60 -1.82 -0.09
N GLY A 75 3.03 -0.88 0.74
CA GLY A 75 4.45 -0.61 0.99
C GLY A 75 5.23 -1.76 1.63
N ASP A 76 4.55 -2.78 2.14
CA ASP A 76 5.19 -4.01 2.64
C ASP A 76 5.64 -4.96 1.52
N HIS A 77 5.15 -4.75 0.28
CA HIS A 77 5.51 -5.55 -0.89
C HIS A 77 6.66 -4.93 -1.68
N ASP A 78 7.35 -5.76 -2.45
CA ASP A 78 8.27 -5.27 -3.47
C ASP A 78 7.52 -4.73 -4.69
N ALA A 79 8.04 -3.66 -5.27
CA ALA A 79 7.43 -2.98 -6.42
C ALA A 79 7.26 -3.90 -7.64
N ALA A 80 8.23 -4.78 -7.90
CA ALA A 80 8.19 -5.67 -9.06
C ALA A 80 7.01 -6.66 -8.99
N SER A 81 6.70 -7.19 -7.81
CA SER A 81 5.58 -8.12 -7.63
C SER A 81 4.21 -7.43 -7.77
N VAL A 82 4.06 -6.23 -7.24
CA VAL A 82 2.84 -5.44 -7.40
C VAL A 82 2.64 -5.05 -8.86
N GLU A 83 3.70 -4.62 -9.55
CA GLU A 83 3.62 -4.28 -10.98
C GLU A 83 3.29 -5.49 -11.85
N GLU A 84 3.85 -6.67 -11.54
CA GLU A 84 3.53 -7.93 -12.25
C GLU A 84 2.06 -8.30 -12.05
N ALA A 85 1.53 -8.20 -10.83
CA ALA A 85 0.12 -8.42 -10.53
C ALA A 85 -0.79 -7.46 -11.31
N TYR A 86 -0.44 -6.17 -11.36
CA TYR A 86 -1.15 -5.18 -12.16
C TYR A 86 -1.17 -5.53 -13.64
N LYS A 87 0.00 -5.80 -14.23
CA LYS A 87 0.12 -6.15 -15.65
C LYS A 87 -0.70 -7.40 -15.99
N ALA A 88 -0.62 -8.43 -15.14
CA ALA A 88 -1.40 -9.65 -15.31
C ALA A 88 -2.91 -9.40 -15.24
N ALA A 89 -3.38 -8.60 -14.29
CA ALA A 89 -4.78 -8.23 -14.17
C ALA A 89 -5.29 -7.42 -15.37
N ARG A 90 -4.47 -6.50 -15.90
CA ARG A 90 -4.79 -5.69 -17.08
C ARG A 90 -4.95 -6.49 -18.36
N THR A 91 -4.38 -7.69 -18.47
CA THR A 91 -4.67 -8.58 -19.60
C THR A 91 -6.10 -9.11 -19.59
N LEU A 92 -6.73 -9.17 -18.41
CA LEU A 92 -8.10 -9.65 -18.22
C LEU A 92 -9.12 -8.50 -18.20
N ASN A 93 -8.74 -7.36 -17.64
CA ASN A 93 -9.53 -6.15 -17.61
C ASN A 93 -8.65 -4.92 -17.93
N PRO A 94 -8.67 -4.43 -19.19
CA PRO A 94 -7.84 -3.30 -19.62
C PRO A 94 -8.10 -1.97 -18.87
N ASN A 95 -9.22 -1.85 -18.18
CA ASN A 95 -9.59 -0.66 -17.41
C ASN A 95 -9.37 -0.82 -15.90
N LEU A 96 -8.70 -1.89 -15.47
CA LEU A 96 -8.46 -2.19 -14.07
C LEU A 96 -7.68 -1.06 -13.39
N ILE A 97 -8.13 -0.69 -12.20
CA ILE A 97 -7.48 0.29 -11.31
C ILE A 97 -6.78 -0.45 -10.19
N MET A 98 -5.56 -0.03 -9.85
CA MET A 98 -4.84 -0.55 -8.70
C MET A 98 -4.29 0.60 -7.86
N LEU A 99 -4.50 0.54 -6.57
CA LEU A 99 -4.02 1.53 -5.61
C LEU A 99 -3.72 0.87 -4.27
N GLY A 100 -3.03 1.55 -3.39
CA GLY A 100 -2.75 0.99 -2.08
C GLY A 100 -2.13 1.96 -1.08
N GLU A 101 -1.95 1.47 0.13
CA GLU A 101 -1.25 2.16 1.17
C GLU A 101 0.26 2.03 0.96
N GLY A 102 0.84 3.04 0.32
CA GLY A 102 2.27 3.08 -0.02
C GLY A 102 3.14 3.60 1.12
N TRP A 103 2.88 3.19 2.36
CA TRP A 103 3.71 3.61 3.49
C TRP A 103 5.11 3.02 3.37
N ARG A 104 6.13 3.73 3.89
CA ARG A 104 7.52 3.28 3.85
C ARG A 104 7.80 2.26 4.96
N THR A 105 7.19 1.10 4.84
CA THR A 105 7.18 0.04 5.86
C THR A 105 7.85 -1.25 5.40
N TYR A 106 8.46 -1.25 4.21
CA TYR A 106 9.09 -2.44 3.65
C TYR A 106 10.15 -3.01 4.59
N ALA A 107 10.04 -4.29 4.86
CA ALA A 107 11.02 -5.07 5.60
C ALA A 107 11.08 -6.47 4.95
N GLY A 108 11.84 -6.55 3.86
CA GLY A 108 12.09 -7.80 3.13
C GLY A 108 13.09 -8.70 3.84
N ASP A 109 13.60 -9.69 3.14
CA ASP A 109 14.64 -10.57 3.66
C ASP A 109 15.86 -9.76 4.11
N GLU A 110 16.47 -10.19 5.21
CA GLU A 110 17.62 -9.51 5.75
C GLU A 110 18.78 -9.49 4.73
N ASN A 111 19.41 -8.32 4.61
CA ASN A 111 20.53 -8.08 3.68
C ASN A 111 20.18 -8.20 2.18
N MET A 112 18.89 -8.25 1.81
CA MET A 112 18.42 -8.27 0.43
C MET A 112 17.61 -7.01 0.10
N PRO A 113 18.25 -5.87 -0.17
CA PRO A 113 17.56 -4.62 -0.46
C PRO A 113 16.79 -4.73 -1.77
N THR A 114 15.53 -4.31 -1.71
CA THR A 114 14.61 -4.33 -2.86
C THR A 114 13.79 -3.04 -2.86
N LYS A 115 13.40 -2.58 -4.05
CA LYS A 115 12.50 -1.44 -4.17
C LYS A 115 11.11 -1.82 -3.67
N ALA A 116 10.61 -1.09 -2.70
CA ALA A 116 9.26 -1.25 -2.17
C ALA A 116 8.20 -0.65 -3.09
N ALA A 117 6.97 -1.16 -2.99
CA ALA A 117 5.79 -0.59 -3.62
C ALA A 117 5.20 0.54 -2.75
N ASP A 118 6.03 1.50 -2.40
CA ASP A 118 5.71 2.61 -1.50
C ASP A 118 5.63 3.97 -2.23
N GLN A 119 5.45 5.04 -1.47
CA GLN A 119 5.38 6.40 -2.00
C GLN A 119 6.61 6.80 -2.84
N ASP A 120 7.80 6.27 -2.53
CA ASP A 120 9.04 6.58 -3.26
C ASP A 120 9.11 5.90 -4.64
N TRP A 121 8.21 4.97 -4.91
CA TRP A 121 8.08 4.33 -6.21
C TRP A 121 7.27 5.17 -7.21
N MET A 122 6.44 6.09 -6.75
CA MET A 122 5.45 6.80 -7.57
C MET A 122 6.05 7.55 -8.75
N LYS A 123 7.20 8.18 -8.61
CA LYS A 123 7.90 8.84 -9.73
C LYS A 123 8.53 7.88 -10.78
N LYS A 124 8.32 6.59 -10.64
CA LYS A 124 8.94 5.54 -11.48
C LYS A 124 7.93 4.53 -12.01
N THR A 125 6.66 4.71 -11.70
CA THR A 125 5.59 3.82 -12.14
C THR A 125 4.40 4.64 -12.62
N ASP A 126 3.77 4.17 -13.70
CA ASP A 126 2.49 4.70 -14.20
C ASP A 126 1.35 3.68 -13.97
N THR A 127 1.56 2.71 -13.07
CA THR A 127 0.68 1.53 -12.98
C THR A 127 -0.23 1.55 -11.76
N VAL A 128 0.24 2.11 -10.65
CA VAL A 128 -0.42 2.01 -9.34
C VAL A 128 -0.40 3.37 -8.65
N ALA A 129 -1.45 3.69 -7.90
CA ALA A 129 -1.53 4.91 -7.10
C ALA A 129 -1.38 4.63 -5.61
N VAL A 130 -0.98 5.64 -4.85
CA VAL A 130 -0.88 5.56 -3.39
C VAL A 130 -1.70 6.64 -2.70
N PHE A 131 -2.15 6.35 -1.48
CA PHE A 131 -2.78 7.34 -0.62
C PHE A 131 -1.78 8.42 -0.19
N SER A 132 -2.23 9.67 -0.22
CA SER A 132 -1.46 10.82 0.25
C SER A 132 -1.81 11.15 1.70
N ASP A 133 -0.92 10.80 2.60
CA ASP A 133 -1.02 11.25 3.99
C ASP A 133 -0.75 12.76 4.13
N ASP A 134 -0.04 13.36 3.20
CA ASP A 134 0.28 14.79 3.23
C ASP A 134 -1.00 15.66 3.19
N ILE A 135 -1.92 15.39 2.25
CA ILE A 135 -3.19 16.13 2.20
C ILE A 135 -4.04 15.86 3.45
N ARG A 136 -4.14 14.60 3.89
CA ARG A 136 -4.88 14.23 5.11
C ARG A 136 -4.35 15.00 6.32
N ASN A 137 -3.02 15.00 6.50
CA ASN A 137 -2.37 15.60 7.66
C ASN A 137 -2.47 17.14 7.66
N ASN A 138 -2.47 17.76 6.49
CA ASN A 138 -2.65 19.21 6.37
C ASN A 138 -4.11 19.65 6.55
N LEU A 139 -5.08 18.84 6.15
CA LEU A 139 -6.50 19.17 6.27
C LEU A 139 -7.10 18.82 7.63
N LYS A 140 -6.87 17.61 8.15
CA LYS A 140 -7.52 17.07 9.34
C LYS A 140 -6.55 16.74 10.49
N SER A 141 -5.29 16.54 10.23
CA SER A 141 -4.30 15.78 11.01
C SER A 141 -4.49 14.27 10.91
N GLY A 142 -3.42 13.53 11.20
CA GLY A 142 -3.40 12.08 11.18
C GLY A 142 -2.39 11.53 12.18
N TYR A 143 -2.36 10.21 12.30
CA TYR A 143 -1.44 9.52 13.20
C TYR A 143 0.02 9.96 12.97
N PRO A 144 0.81 10.20 14.04
CA PRO A 144 0.44 10.12 15.47
C PRO A 144 -0.15 11.42 16.07
N ASN A 145 -0.44 12.41 15.24
CA ASN A 145 -0.81 13.77 15.67
C ASN A 145 -2.32 14.05 15.56
N GLU A 146 -3.16 13.04 15.60
CA GLU A 146 -4.60 13.18 15.38
C GLU A 146 -5.30 14.17 16.34
N GLY A 147 -4.77 14.35 17.54
CA GLY A 147 -5.25 15.33 18.51
C GLY A 147 -4.97 16.78 18.15
N GLN A 148 -4.09 17.05 17.20
CA GLN A 148 -3.68 18.40 16.85
C GLN A 148 -4.63 19.04 15.83
N PRO A 149 -4.95 20.35 15.95
CA PRO A 149 -5.74 21.03 14.95
C PRO A 149 -5.01 21.10 13.60
N ALA A 150 -5.76 20.95 12.50
CA ALA A 150 -5.28 21.15 11.15
C ALA A 150 -6.17 22.16 10.41
N PHE A 151 -5.96 22.39 9.13
CA PHE A 151 -6.60 23.50 8.42
C PHE A 151 -8.12 23.55 8.59
N ILE A 152 -8.82 22.43 8.42
CA ILE A 152 -10.30 22.39 8.53
C ILE A 152 -10.75 22.48 10.01
N THR A 153 -9.93 22.03 10.95
CA THR A 153 -10.24 22.02 12.37
C THR A 153 -9.64 23.22 13.13
N GLY A 154 -9.35 24.31 12.43
CA GLY A 154 -8.92 25.59 13.02
C GLY A 154 -7.42 25.74 13.26
N GLY A 155 -6.60 24.79 12.83
CA GLY A 155 -5.15 24.86 12.90
C GLY A 155 -4.52 25.61 11.74
N LYS A 156 -3.41 26.31 12.01
CA LYS A 156 -2.66 26.99 10.94
C LYS A 156 -1.90 25.98 10.09
N ARG A 157 -1.97 26.14 8.76
CA ARG A 157 -1.18 25.38 7.77
C ARG A 157 -0.70 26.30 6.66
N ASP A 158 0.37 25.92 6.01
CA ASP A 158 0.85 26.64 4.82
C ASP A 158 -0.12 26.44 3.65
N ILE A 159 -0.65 27.54 3.14
CA ILE A 159 -1.65 27.50 2.07
C ILE A 159 -1.06 26.97 0.75
N ASN A 160 0.25 27.17 0.52
CA ASN A 160 0.91 26.64 -0.68
C ASN A 160 1.03 25.12 -0.61
N THR A 161 1.30 24.57 0.56
CA THR A 161 1.30 23.12 0.79
C THR A 161 -0.09 22.53 0.53
N ILE A 162 -1.15 23.17 1.04
CA ILE A 162 -2.53 22.74 0.78
C ILE A 162 -2.82 22.80 -0.72
N PHE A 163 -2.49 23.89 -1.38
CA PHE A 163 -2.72 24.05 -2.82
C PHE A 163 -2.00 22.97 -3.66
N LYS A 164 -0.72 22.72 -3.36
CA LYS A 164 0.03 21.63 -4.02
C LYS A 164 -0.64 20.28 -3.86
N ASN A 165 -1.08 19.97 -2.65
CA ASN A 165 -1.79 18.73 -2.37
C ASN A 165 -3.13 18.63 -3.13
N LEU A 166 -3.88 19.74 -3.25
CA LEU A 166 -5.14 19.76 -4.02
C LEU A 166 -4.93 19.48 -5.51
N ILE A 167 -3.77 19.78 -6.05
CA ILE A 167 -3.42 19.45 -7.45
C ILE A 167 -2.58 18.17 -7.56
N ALA A 168 -2.66 17.29 -6.59
CA ALA A 168 -1.96 16.00 -6.53
C ALA A 168 -0.41 16.12 -6.60
N GLN A 169 0.14 17.14 -5.97
CA GLN A 169 1.58 17.33 -5.79
C GLN A 169 1.93 17.30 -4.30
N PRO A 170 1.97 16.13 -3.67
CA PRO A 170 2.33 16.02 -2.26
C PRO A 170 3.74 16.54 -2.01
N THR A 171 3.99 16.99 -0.77
CA THR A 171 5.29 17.56 -0.39
C THR A 171 6.22 16.56 0.29
N ASN A 172 5.71 15.37 0.66
CA ASN A 172 6.45 14.33 1.36
C ASN A 172 6.87 13.13 0.49
N PHE A 173 6.43 13.09 -0.77
CA PHE A 173 6.95 12.18 -1.79
C PHE A 173 6.81 12.81 -3.20
N GLU A 174 7.55 12.26 -4.16
CA GLU A 174 7.51 12.73 -5.54
C GLU A 174 6.55 11.88 -6.37
N ALA A 175 5.58 12.53 -7.01
CA ALA A 175 4.70 11.95 -8.02
C ALA A 175 4.86 12.74 -9.32
N ASP A 176 4.97 12.06 -10.45
CA ASP A 176 5.12 12.71 -11.76
C ASP A 176 3.79 12.83 -12.52
N SER A 177 2.75 12.19 -11.99
CA SER A 177 1.38 12.23 -12.52
C SER A 177 0.35 12.43 -11.42
N PRO A 178 -0.74 13.20 -11.65
CA PRO A 178 -1.86 13.23 -10.73
C PRO A 178 -2.51 11.85 -10.51
N GLY A 179 -2.36 10.93 -11.45
CA GLY A 179 -2.85 9.55 -11.35
C GLY A 179 -2.16 8.70 -10.28
N ASP A 180 -0.98 9.11 -9.81
CA ASP A 180 -0.21 8.39 -8.78
C ASP A 180 -0.73 8.64 -7.37
N VAL A 181 -1.59 9.63 -7.18
CA VAL A 181 -1.93 10.18 -5.86
C VAL A 181 -3.42 10.06 -5.58
N ILE A 182 -3.76 9.29 -4.56
CA ILE A 182 -5.13 9.24 -4.02
C ILE A 182 -5.25 10.27 -2.91
N GLN A 183 -5.99 11.32 -3.21
CA GLN A 183 -6.29 12.40 -2.26
C GLN A 183 -7.48 11.97 -1.39
N TYR A 184 -7.33 12.11 -0.08
CA TYR A 184 -8.37 11.75 0.88
C TYR A 184 -8.25 12.56 2.16
N ILE A 185 -9.31 12.58 2.96
CA ILE A 185 -9.31 13.25 4.26
C ILE A 185 -9.60 12.27 5.40
N ALA A 186 -10.39 11.26 5.15
CA ALA A 186 -10.73 10.22 6.12
C ALA A 186 -10.85 8.87 5.42
N ALA A 187 -10.54 7.79 6.14
CA ALA A 187 -10.69 6.41 5.73
C ALA A 187 -11.21 5.61 6.93
N HIS A 188 -11.19 4.27 6.84
CA HIS A 188 -11.58 3.41 7.95
C HIS A 188 -10.53 3.37 9.09
N ASP A 189 -9.29 3.76 8.80
CA ASP A 189 -8.23 3.88 9.80
C ASP A 189 -8.28 5.24 10.49
N ASN A 190 -8.01 5.24 11.79
CA ASN A 190 -7.91 6.43 12.63
C ASN A 190 -9.23 7.23 12.73
N LEU A 191 -9.17 8.39 13.34
CA LEU A 191 -10.35 9.25 13.50
C LEU A 191 -10.84 9.82 12.19
N THR A 192 -12.16 9.87 12.00
CA THR A 192 -12.76 10.55 10.86
C THR A 192 -12.74 12.06 11.03
N LEU A 193 -13.09 12.82 9.99
CA LEU A 193 -13.24 14.27 10.13
C LEU A 193 -14.34 14.63 11.16
N PHE A 194 -15.42 13.84 11.19
CA PHE A 194 -16.52 14.02 12.13
C PHE A 194 -16.05 13.87 13.59
N ASP A 195 -15.18 12.91 13.88
CA ASP A 195 -14.63 12.70 15.23
C ASP A 195 -13.69 13.83 15.66
N ARG A 196 -13.30 14.70 14.73
CA ARG A 196 -12.38 15.81 14.94
C ARG A 196 -13.03 17.19 14.92
N SER A 197 -14.32 17.27 14.61
CA SER A 197 -15.12 18.52 14.52
C SER A 197 -15.73 18.92 15.86
#